data_b99850a05c52b52d68961e17ed16b29c
#
_entry.id   b99850a05c52b52d68961e17ed16b29c
#
_cell.length_a   1.000
_cell.length_b   1.000
_cell.length_c   1.000
_cell.angle_alpha   90.00
_cell.angle_beta   90.00
_cell.angle_gamma   90.00
#
_symmetry.space_group_name_H-M   'P 1'
#
loop_
_entity.id
_entity.type
_entity.pdbx_description
1 polymer ?
#
loop_
_entity_poly.entity_id
_entity_poly.type
_entity_poly.pdbx_seq_one_letter_code
_entity_poly.pdbx_strand_id
1 'polypeptide(L)'
;MKNALFCWLVMVAVAPLGFSAFARAQDVRQLARAVDDHYNHLRSLQSDFTEIYRGEGAERVESGTLWLKKPRKMRWEYRSPKEKLFISDGQAVWFYLPAERQLRKTTLRKLDDLRSPLAFLLGKTKLENELRGLSKVVDQSPLGAGNTLLRGVPQAMAGQANEVQLEITPSDQIVRIVLMEADGATTEFRFAGWKENLELSDSRFQFTPPPGVETVEGELGP
;
A
#
# COMPACT_ATOMS: atom_id res chain seq x y z
N MET A 1 -53.68 35.07 -51.75
CA MET A 1 -52.48 34.25 -51.94
C MET A 1 -51.47 34.72 -50.89
N LYS A 2 -51.30 33.97 -49.80
CA LYS A 2 -50.42 34.29 -48.68
C LYS A 2 -49.45 33.09 -48.47
N ASN A 3 -48.18 33.26 -48.84
CA ASN A 3 -47.15 32.27 -48.61
C ASN A 3 -46.62 32.40 -47.18
N ALA A 4 -46.82 31.36 -46.35
CA ALA A 4 -46.20 31.24 -45.04
C ALA A 4 -44.87 30.44 -45.18
N LEU A 5 -43.76 31.10 -44.95
CA LEU A 5 -42.45 30.47 -44.77
C LEU A 5 -42.38 29.84 -43.39
N PHE A 6 -42.23 28.51 -43.34
CA PHE A 6 -42.00 27.76 -42.09
C PHE A 6 -40.47 27.65 -41.90
N CYS A 7 -39.95 28.42 -40.93
CA CYS A 7 -38.53 28.37 -40.55
C CYS A 7 -38.33 27.21 -39.55
N TRP A 8 -37.65 26.13 -39.97
CA TRP A 8 -37.26 25.03 -39.09
C TRP A 8 -35.99 25.43 -38.32
N LEU A 9 -36.14 25.62 -37.02
CA LEU A 9 -35.03 25.84 -36.10
C LEU A 9 -34.47 24.47 -35.72
N VAL A 10 -33.31 24.09 -36.26
CA VAL A 10 -32.55 22.90 -35.87
C VAL A 10 -31.84 23.24 -34.55
N MET A 11 -32.39 22.76 -33.46
CA MET A 11 -31.71 22.82 -32.15
C MET A 11 -30.64 21.74 -32.05
N VAL A 12 -29.39 22.09 -32.26
CA VAL A 12 -28.26 21.18 -32.01
C VAL A 12 -28.08 21.05 -30.51
N ALA A 13 -28.49 19.91 -29.95
CA ALA A 13 -28.21 19.55 -28.56
C ALA A 13 -26.74 19.17 -28.42
N VAL A 14 -25.90 20.11 -27.97
CA VAL A 14 -24.54 19.82 -27.54
C VAL A 14 -24.60 19.14 -26.19
N ALA A 15 -24.45 17.82 -26.16
CA ALA A 15 -24.37 17.04 -24.94
C ALA A 15 -23.07 17.38 -24.19
N PRO A 16 -23.08 17.67 -22.88
CA PRO A 16 -21.89 17.97 -22.11
C PRO A 16 -21.13 16.67 -21.75
N LEU A 17 -20.20 16.25 -22.59
CA LEU A 17 -19.31 15.10 -22.35
C LEU A 17 -18.28 15.34 -21.23
N GLY A 18 -18.21 16.55 -20.68
CA GLY A 18 -17.22 16.93 -19.66
C GLY A 18 -17.58 16.61 -18.22
N PHE A 19 -18.84 16.48 -17.86
CA PHE A 19 -19.27 16.36 -16.46
C PHE A 19 -18.87 15.04 -15.80
N SER A 20 -18.80 13.94 -16.54
CA SER A 20 -18.50 12.60 -15.98
C SER A 20 -17.06 12.42 -15.55
N ALA A 21 -16.08 13.08 -16.20
CA ALA A 21 -14.67 12.96 -15.87
C ALA A 21 -14.31 13.76 -14.61
N PHE A 22 -14.88 14.95 -14.46
CA PHE A 22 -14.69 15.76 -13.23
C PHE A 22 -15.30 15.12 -12.00
N ALA A 23 -16.49 14.54 -12.11
CA ALA A 23 -17.12 13.84 -11.00
C ALA A 23 -16.31 12.61 -10.54
N ARG A 24 -15.75 11.83 -11.48
CA ARG A 24 -14.90 10.68 -11.16
C ARG A 24 -13.58 11.07 -10.51
N ALA A 25 -12.93 12.14 -10.98
CA ALA A 25 -11.69 12.62 -10.38
C ALA A 25 -11.92 13.17 -8.96
N GLN A 26 -13.05 13.82 -8.72
CA GLN A 26 -13.41 14.31 -7.39
C GLN A 26 -13.69 13.15 -6.41
N ASP A 27 -14.34 12.10 -6.85
CA ASP A 27 -14.60 10.88 -6.07
C ASP A 27 -13.28 10.16 -5.67
N VAL A 28 -12.30 10.02 -6.59
CA VAL A 28 -10.99 9.44 -6.30
C VAL A 28 -10.22 10.26 -5.26
N ARG A 29 -10.21 11.59 -5.40
CA ARG A 29 -9.54 12.47 -4.44
C ARG A 29 -10.18 12.43 -3.05
N GLN A 30 -11.51 12.34 -3.01
CA GLN A 30 -12.23 12.24 -1.75
C GLN A 30 -11.88 10.93 -1.05
N LEU A 31 -11.87 9.80 -1.76
CA LEU A 31 -11.47 8.51 -1.19
C LEU A 31 -10.01 8.51 -0.74
N ALA A 32 -9.10 9.07 -1.55
CA ALA A 32 -7.69 9.17 -1.15
C ALA A 32 -7.51 9.95 0.15
N ARG A 33 -8.22 11.08 0.32
CA ARG A 33 -8.17 11.86 1.56
C ARG A 33 -8.77 11.11 2.74
N ALA A 34 -9.85 10.37 2.54
CA ALA A 34 -10.46 9.58 3.60
C ALA A 34 -9.50 8.49 4.10
N VAL A 35 -8.80 7.79 3.18
CA VAL A 35 -7.74 6.85 3.52
C VAL A 35 -6.58 7.54 4.25
N ASP A 36 -6.09 8.67 3.74
CA ASP A 36 -5.01 9.43 4.39
C ASP A 36 -5.41 9.84 5.82
N ASP A 37 -6.63 10.35 5.99
CA ASP A 37 -7.16 10.76 7.30
C ASP A 37 -7.31 9.55 8.24
N HIS A 38 -7.83 8.42 7.75
CA HIS A 38 -7.92 7.19 8.53
C HIS A 38 -6.55 6.78 9.09
N TYR A 39 -5.56 6.60 8.20
CA TYR A 39 -4.22 6.18 8.62
C TYR A 39 -3.48 7.23 9.43
N ASN A 40 -3.68 8.53 9.19
CA ASN A 40 -3.06 9.60 9.97
C ASN A 40 -3.52 9.63 11.43
N HIS A 41 -4.76 9.26 11.72
CA HIS A 41 -5.33 9.23 13.06
C HIS A 41 -5.01 7.93 13.83
N LEU A 42 -4.57 6.88 13.17
CA LEU A 42 -4.16 5.65 13.85
C LEU A 42 -2.92 5.87 14.72
N ARG A 43 -2.96 5.36 15.96
CA ARG A 43 -1.82 5.31 16.89
C ARG A 43 -1.08 3.99 16.78
N SER A 44 -1.82 2.92 16.58
CA SER A 44 -1.30 1.56 16.41
C SER A 44 -2.23 0.71 15.56
N LEU A 45 -1.68 -0.34 15.00
CA LEU A 45 -2.37 -1.29 14.14
C LEU A 45 -1.79 -2.68 14.35
N GLN A 46 -2.64 -3.69 14.36
CA GLN A 46 -2.27 -5.08 14.18
C GLN A 46 -3.09 -5.66 13.05
N SER A 47 -2.46 -6.46 12.20
CA SER A 47 -3.12 -7.21 11.14
C SER A 47 -2.37 -8.50 10.85
N ASP A 48 -3.08 -9.55 10.49
CA ASP A 48 -2.47 -10.68 9.80
C ASP A 48 -2.26 -10.31 8.33
N PHE A 49 -1.19 -10.82 7.73
CA PHE A 49 -0.89 -10.58 6.33
C PHE A 49 -0.58 -11.88 5.60
N THR A 50 -0.85 -11.86 4.30
CA THR A 50 -0.33 -12.81 3.32
C THR A 50 0.37 -12.00 2.23
N GLU A 51 1.63 -12.34 1.97
CA GLU A 51 2.43 -11.80 0.88
C GLU A 51 2.54 -12.85 -0.22
N ILE A 52 2.24 -12.47 -1.45
CA ILE A 52 2.29 -13.34 -2.62
C ILE A 52 3.18 -12.67 -3.65
N TYR A 53 4.36 -13.24 -3.86
CA TYR A 53 5.26 -12.84 -4.94
C TYR A 53 5.05 -13.72 -6.16
N ARG A 54 4.97 -13.11 -7.34
CA ARG A 54 4.92 -13.80 -8.63
C ARG A 54 5.93 -13.17 -9.58
N GLY A 55 6.94 -13.93 -9.97
CA GLY A 55 7.98 -13.48 -10.88
C GLY A 55 8.86 -14.63 -11.32
N GLU A 56 9.52 -14.48 -12.45
CA GLU A 56 10.46 -15.46 -13.02
C GLU A 56 9.88 -16.89 -13.13
N GLY A 57 8.56 -17.01 -13.34
CA GLY A 57 7.87 -18.30 -13.44
C GLY A 57 7.63 -18.98 -12.08
N ALA A 58 7.93 -18.32 -10.95
CA ALA A 58 7.70 -18.83 -9.62
C ALA A 58 6.62 -18.04 -8.87
N GLU A 59 5.90 -18.73 -7.98
CA GLU A 59 5.03 -18.10 -6.98
C GLU A 59 5.56 -18.43 -5.58
N ARG A 60 5.65 -17.42 -4.73
CA ARG A 60 6.04 -17.55 -3.32
C ARG A 60 4.93 -16.96 -2.46
N VAL A 61 4.43 -17.74 -1.51
CA VAL A 61 3.41 -17.29 -0.57
C VAL A 61 4.01 -17.32 0.83
N GLU A 62 3.97 -16.17 1.49
CA GLU A 62 4.45 -16.00 2.85
C GLU A 62 3.34 -15.39 3.71
N SER A 63 3.31 -15.68 5.00
CA SER A 63 2.29 -15.13 5.88
C SER A 63 2.80 -14.90 7.30
N GLY A 64 2.12 -14.01 7.99
CA GLY A 64 2.50 -13.66 9.34
C GLY A 64 1.59 -12.62 9.98
N THR A 65 2.13 -11.89 10.94
CA THR A 65 1.42 -10.78 11.60
C THR A 65 2.27 -9.52 11.57
N LEU A 66 1.60 -8.41 11.31
CA LEU A 66 2.14 -7.06 11.33
C LEU A 66 1.66 -6.32 12.57
N TRP A 67 2.56 -5.60 13.23
CA TRP A 67 2.25 -4.58 14.23
C TRP A 67 2.90 -3.26 13.85
N LEU A 68 2.12 -2.21 13.91
CA LEU A 68 2.57 -0.82 13.73
C LEU A 68 2.25 -0.05 14.98
N LYS A 69 3.16 0.83 15.41
CA LYS A 69 2.93 1.81 16.47
C LYS A 69 3.63 3.11 16.12
N LYS A 70 2.88 4.17 16.05
CA LYS A 70 3.46 5.49 15.79
C LYS A 70 4.22 6.04 17.02
N PRO A 71 5.28 6.80 16.79
CA PRO A 71 5.93 7.03 15.51
C PRO A 71 6.92 5.90 15.15
N ARG A 72 6.93 5.50 13.90
CA ARG A 72 8.01 4.72 13.24
C ARG A 72 8.31 3.32 13.79
N LYS A 73 7.53 2.78 14.72
CA LYS A 73 7.71 1.43 15.24
C LYS A 73 6.94 0.44 14.39
N MET A 74 7.60 -0.63 14.00
CA MET A 74 7.06 -1.66 13.13
C MET A 74 7.63 -3.02 13.51
N ARG A 75 6.81 -4.06 13.43
CA ARG A 75 7.22 -5.45 13.57
C ARG A 75 6.44 -6.29 12.59
N TRP A 76 7.16 -6.95 11.68
CA TRP A 76 6.64 -7.96 10.78
C TRP A 76 7.20 -9.30 11.18
N GLU A 77 6.33 -10.20 11.60
CA GLU A 77 6.67 -11.58 11.91
C GLU A 77 6.12 -12.49 10.82
N TYR A 78 6.99 -12.96 9.94
CA TYR A 78 6.69 -14.03 9.02
C TYR A 78 6.76 -15.37 9.77
N ARG A 79 5.75 -16.23 9.58
CA ARG A 79 5.69 -17.54 10.20
C ARG A 79 5.70 -18.68 9.21
N SER A 80 5.25 -18.46 7.98
CA SER A 80 5.14 -19.47 6.93
C SER A 80 5.66 -18.90 5.62
N PRO A 81 6.36 -19.71 4.80
CA PRO A 81 6.87 -21.06 5.09
C PRO A 81 8.12 -21.06 5.97
N LYS A 82 8.78 -19.91 6.10
CA LYS A 82 9.99 -19.71 6.92
C LYS A 82 9.81 -18.54 7.84
N GLU A 83 10.38 -18.65 9.03
CA GLU A 83 10.41 -17.52 9.97
C GLU A 83 11.35 -16.45 9.47
N LYS A 84 10.87 -15.21 9.44
CA LYS A 84 11.63 -13.99 9.20
C LYS A 84 11.09 -12.92 10.14
N LEU A 85 11.93 -12.01 10.53
CA LEU A 85 11.55 -10.92 11.41
C LEU A 85 12.11 -9.61 10.89
N PHE A 86 11.20 -8.68 10.63
CA PHE A 86 11.54 -7.30 10.35
C PHE A 86 11.04 -6.43 11.49
N ILE A 87 11.96 -5.68 12.13
CA ILE A 87 11.64 -4.79 13.25
C ILE A 87 12.21 -3.40 13.02
N SER A 88 11.43 -2.38 13.36
CA SER A 88 11.88 -1.01 13.59
C SER A 88 11.46 -0.56 14.98
N ASP A 89 12.39 -0.08 15.77
CA ASP A 89 12.12 0.52 17.09
C ASP A 89 11.86 2.04 17.03
N GLY A 90 11.91 2.61 15.82
CA GLY A 90 11.81 4.04 15.56
C GLY A 90 13.15 4.74 15.36
N GLN A 91 14.29 4.05 15.56
CA GLN A 91 15.65 4.55 15.34
C GLN A 91 16.47 3.65 14.41
N ALA A 92 16.44 2.37 14.68
CA ALA A 92 17.14 1.34 13.91
C ALA A 92 16.14 0.33 13.31
N VAL A 93 16.60 -0.38 12.30
CA VAL A 93 15.86 -1.42 11.60
C VAL A 93 16.69 -2.68 11.59
N TRP A 94 16.05 -3.80 11.90
CA TRP A 94 16.65 -5.14 11.87
C TRP A 94 15.82 -6.03 10.96
N PHE A 95 16.53 -6.81 10.15
CA PHE A 95 15.96 -7.91 9.39
C PHE A 95 16.69 -9.20 9.79
N TYR A 96 15.97 -10.10 10.45
CA TYR A 96 16.53 -11.32 11.00
C TYR A 96 15.98 -12.55 10.28
N LEU A 97 16.88 -13.41 9.84
CA LEU A 97 16.62 -14.71 9.21
C LEU A 97 17.10 -15.82 10.15
N PRO A 98 16.22 -16.38 11.00
CA PRO A 98 16.60 -17.38 12.00
C PRO A 98 17.30 -18.61 11.39
N ALA A 99 16.76 -19.14 10.29
CA ALA A 99 17.28 -20.34 9.62
C ALA A 99 18.73 -20.15 9.10
N GLU A 100 19.07 -18.94 8.74
CA GLU A 100 20.41 -18.59 8.21
C GLU A 100 21.32 -18.03 9.30
N ARG A 101 20.81 -17.83 10.52
CA ARG A 101 21.49 -17.14 11.63
C ARG A 101 22.07 -15.79 11.22
N GLN A 102 21.39 -15.12 10.26
CA GLN A 102 21.83 -13.85 9.69
C GLN A 102 20.96 -12.71 10.18
N LEU A 103 21.60 -11.63 10.57
CA LEU A 103 20.99 -10.38 10.95
C LEU A 103 21.52 -9.25 10.07
N ARG A 104 20.63 -8.54 9.42
CA ARG A 104 20.95 -7.28 8.74
C ARG A 104 20.43 -6.12 9.56
N LYS A 105 21.31 -5.13 9.79
CA LYS A 105 20.96 -3.90 10.53
C LYS A 105 21.15 -2.70 9.63
N THR A 106 20.18 -1.80 9.66
CA THR A 106 20.24 -0.53 8.92
C THR A 106 19.59 0.60 9.71
N THR A 107 19.70 1.82 9.21
CA THR A 107 19.07 2.98 9.82
C THR A 107 17.67 3.22 9.24
N LEU A 108 16.81 3.88 10.02
CA LEU A 108 15.47 4.25 9.58
C LEU A 108 15.46 5.15 8.34
N ARG A 109 16.50 6.00 8.18
CA ARG A 109 16.69 6.83 6.99
C ARG A 109 16.79 5.99 5.72
N LYS A 110 17.54 4.87 5.78
CA LYS A 110 17.61 3.93 4.66
C LYS A 110 16.29 3.19 4.44
N LEU A 111 15.46 3.02 5.47
CA LEU A 111 14.12 2.47 5.32
C LEU A 111 13.15 3.44 4.63
N ASP A 112 13.26 4.73 4.92
CA ASP A 112 12.51 5.76 4.19
C ASP A 112 12.91 5.76 2.69
N ASP A 113 14.16 5.38 2.38
CA ASP A 113 14.66 5.16 1.01
C ASP A 113 14.24 3.79 0.43
N LEU A 114 13.89 2.79 1.25
CA LEU A 114 13.40 1.47 0.83
C LEU A 114 11.93 1.47 0.37
N ARG A 115 11.41 2.61 0.00
CA ARG A 115 10.24 2.83 -0.88
C ARG A 115 9.17 1.74 -0.77
N SER A 116 8.93 1.29 0.48
CA SER A 116 7.99 0.21 0.75
C SER A 116 6.56 0.65 0.44
N PRO A 117 5.76 -0.15 -0.27
CA PRO A 117 4.33 0.08 -0.40
C PRO A 117 3.60 0.15 0.96
N LEU A 118 4.30 -0.24 2.03
CA LEU A 118 3.83 -0.19 3.41
C LEU A 118 3.91 1.20 4.04
N ALA A 119 4.59 2.16 3.40
CA ALA A 119 4.62 3.55 3.84
C ALA A 119 3.19 4.13 3.95
N PHE A 120 2.27 3.67 3.11
CA PHE A 120 0.85 4.06 3.18
C PHE A 120 0.22 3.67 4.52
N LEU A 121 0.55 2.49 5.05
CA LEU A 121 0.03 2.01 6.33
C LEU A 121 0.60 2.79 7.53
N LEU A 122 1.74 3.44 7.37
CA LEU A 122 2.36 4.25 8.42
C LEU A 122 1.73 5.64 8.55
N GLY A 123 0.84 6.04 7.63
CA GLY A 123 0.09 7.30 7.70
C GLY A 123 0.97 8.54 7.70
N LYS A 124 2.06 8.53 6.94
CA LYS A 124 2.95 9.70 6.77
C LYS A 124 2.85 10.32 5.40
N THR A 125 2.14 9.68 4.52
CA THR A 125 2.06 10.00 3.12
C THR A 125 0.68 10.53 2.78
N LYS A 126 0.60 11.28 1.69
CA LYS A 126 -0.64 11.61 1.03
C LYS A 126 -0.69 10.81 -0.26
N LEU A 127 -1.70 9.96 -0.43
CA LEU A 127 -1.83 9.09 -1.61
C LEU A 127 -1.71 9.87 -2.92
N GLU A 128 -2.29 11.07 -3.00
CA GLU A 128 -2.19 11.93 -4.19
C GLU A 128 -0.76 12.39 -4.48
N ASN A 129 0.11 12.51 -3.47
CA ASN A 129 1.50 12.90 -3.64
C ASN A 129 2.40 11.70 -3.94
N GLU A 130 2.06 10.53 -3.40
CA GLU A 130 2.88 9.33 -3.55
C GLU A 130 2.57 8.58 -4.85
N LEU A 131 1.32 8.65 -5.31
CA LEU A 131 0.84 7.94 -6.49
C LEU A 131 0.45 8.92 -7.60
N ARG A 132 1.29 9.02 -8.63
CA ARG A 132 0.98 9.82 -9.81
C ARG A 132 -0.11 9.15 -10.64
N GLY A 133 -1.06 9.92 -11.16
CA GLY A 133 -2.14 9.42 -12.00
C GLY A 133 -3.15 8.55 -11.26
N LEU A 134 -3.36 8.85 -9.96
CA LEU A 134 -4.31 8.12 -9.11
C LEU A 134 -5.68 8.05 -9.75
N SER A 135 -6.22 6.84 -9.92
CA SER A 135 -7.50 6.57 -10.60
C SER A 135 -8.17 5.31 -10.06
N LYS A 136 -9.49 5.18 -10.25
CA LYS A 136 -10.21 3.93 -9.99
C LYS A 136 -9.90 2.89 -11.04
N VAL A 137 -9.72 1.65 -10.61
CA VAL A 137 -9.68 0.47 -11.48
C VAL A 137 -11.13 0.05 -11.75
N VAL A 138 -11.52 0.02 -13.02
CA VAL A 138 -12.89 -0.30 -13.44
C VAL A 138 -12.98 -1.60 -14.27
N ASP A 139 -11.83 -2.11 -14.68
CA ASP A 139 -11.64 -3.31 -15.50
C ASP A 139 -11.36 -4.57 -14.66
N GLN A 140 -11.27 -4.44 -13.36
CA GLN A 140 -11.06 -5.53 -12.40
C GLN A 140 -12.08 -5.42 -11.26
N SER A 141 -12.47 -6.58 -10.71
CA SER A 141 -13.32 -6.64 -9.52
C SER A 141 -12.45 -6.70 -8.26
N PRO A 142 -12.84 -5.98 -7.19
CA PRO A 142 -12.20 -6.14 -5.88
C PRO A 142 -12.44 -7.55 -5.33
N LEU A 143 -11.59 -8.01 -4.42
CA LEU A 143 -11.76 -9.29 -3.73
C LEU A 143 -12.92 -9.21 -2.72
N GLY A 144 -13.07 -8.08 -2.03
CA GLY A 144 -14.15 -7.85 -1.09
C GLY A 144 -15.34 -7.12 -1.72
N ALA A 145 -16.55 -7.60 -1.43
CA ALA A 145 -17.77 -6.92 -1.89
C ALA A 145 -17.86 -5.49 -1.34
N GLY A 146 -18.14 -4.53 -2.20
CA GLY A 146 -18.24 -3.11 -1.85
C GLY A 146 -16.92 -2.36 -1.72
N ASN A 147 -15.77 -3.05 -1.86
CA ASN A 147 -14.47 -2.39 -1.88
C ASN A 147 -14.25 -1.61 -3.18
N THR A 148 -13.37 -0.63 -3.11
CA THR A 148 -12.92 0.16 -4.27
C THR A 148 -11.45 -0.14 -4.57
N LEU A 149 -11.15 -0.33 -5.85
CA LEU A 149 -9.76 -0.45 -6.32
C LEU A 149 -9.27 0.91 -6.82
N LEU A 150 -8.15 1.37 -6.27
CA LEU A 150 -7.38 2.50 -6.80
C LEU A 150 -6.06 2.00 -7.41
N ARG A 151 -5.55 2.70 -8.42
CA ARG A 151 -4.21 2.50 -8.96
C ARG A 151 -3.50 3.81 -9.21
N GLY A 152 -2.18 3.77 -9.20
CA GLY A 152 -1.32 4.89 -9.54
C GLY A 152 0.14 4.47 -9.65
N VAL A 153 0.97 5.34 -10.21
CA VAL A 153 2.40 5.10 -10.37
C VAL A 153 3.14 5.61 -9.14
N PRO A 154 3.86 4.75 -8.40
CA PRO A 154 4.55 5.15 -7.18
C PRO A 154 5.76 6.03 -7.51
N GLN A 155 5.73 7.30 -7.08
CA GLN A 155 6.79 8.25 -7.42
C GLN A 155 8.12 7.91 -6.76
N ALA A 156 8.08 7.42 -5.52
CA ALA A 156 9.26 7.03 -4.78
C ALA A 156 9.95 5.78 -5.33
N MET A 157 9.27 4.97 -6.15
CA MET A 157 9.78 3.74 -6.78
C MET A 157 9.95 3.89 -8.28
N ALA A 158 10.21 5.11 -8.77
CA ALA A 158 10.38 5.36 -10.20
C ALA A 158 11.48 4.48 -10.79
N GLY A 159 11.15 3.73 -11.86
CA GLY A 159 12.06 2.77 -12.50
C GLY A 159 12.16 1.40 -11.81
N GLN A 160 11.55 1.19 -10.64
CA GLN A 160 11.48 -0.10 -9.95
C GLN A 160 10.07 -0.68 -9.99
N ALA A 161 9.05 0.16 -9.94
CA ALA A 161 7.67 -0.25 -10.04
C ALA A 161 6.89 0.58 -11.07
N ASN A 162 6.06 -0.10 -11.83
CA ASN A 162 5.22 0.49 -12.87
C ASN A 162 3.88 0.97 -12.30
N GLU A 163 3.31 0.24 -11.35
CA GLU A 163 1.98 0.52 -10.78
C GLU A 163 1.87 -0.01 -9.36
N VAL A 164 1.11 0.69 -8.54
CA VAL A 164 0.56 0.17 -7.28
C VAL A 164 -0.95 0.18 -7.38
N GLN A 165 -1.58 -0.93 -6.97
CA GLN A 165 -3.02 -1.01 -6.77
C GLN A 165 -3.33 -1.15 -5.28
N LEU A 166 -4.37 -0.45 -4.83
CA LEU A 166 -4.87 -0.47 -3.46
C LEU A 166 -6.32 -0.92 -3.47
N GLU A 167 -6.67 -1.93 -2.68
CA GLU A 167 -8.06 -2.28 -2.41
C GLU A 167 -8.49 -1.68 -1.07
N ILE A 168 -9.52 -0.87 -1.11
CA ILE A 168 -9.98 -0.04 0.01
C ILE A 168 -11.40 -0.43 0.35
N THR A 169 -11.64 -0.68 1.64
CA THR A 169 -12.99 -0.98 2.16
C THR A 169 -13.86 0.28 2.25
N PRO A 170 -15.18 0.14 2.42
CA PRO A 170 -16.06 1.28 2.72
C PRO A 170 -15.72 2.03 4.03
N SER A 171 -14.89 1.46 4.90
CA SER A 171 -14.37 2.08 6.12
C SER A 171 -12.93 2.61 5.96
N ASP A 172 -12.51 2.89 4.73
CA ASP A 172 -11.23 3.49 4.36
C ASP A 172 -9.97 2.67 4.75
N GLN A 173 -10.14 1.36 5.01
CA GLN A 173 -9.03 0.45 5.30
C GLN A 173 -8.44 -0.11 4.00
N ILE A 174 -7.11 -0.11 3.89
CA ILE A 174 -6.39 -0.78 2.79
C ILE A 174 -6.26 -2.26 3.13
N VAL A 175 -7.03 -3.11 2.49
CA VAL A 175 -7.02 -4.57 2.72
C VAL A 175 -6.15 -5.34 1.74
N ARG A 176 -5.72 -4.69 0.65
CA ARG A 176 -4.84 -5.28 -0.35
C ARG A 176 -3.97 -4.21 -0.98
N ILE A 177 -2.70 -4.55 -1.18
CA ILE A 177 -1.74 -3.76 -1.95
C ILE A 177 -1.12 -4.68 -3.00
N VAL A 178 -1.12 -4.28 -4.26
CA VAL A 178 -0.43 -4.99 -5.34
C VAL A 178 0.60 -4.05 -5.93
N LEU A 179 1.86 -4.46 -5.92
CA LEU A 179 2.96 -3.79 -6.57
C LEU A 179 3.25 -4.51 -7.89
N MET A 180 3.25 -3.80 -8.99
CA MET A 180 3.68 -4.28 -10.29
C MET A 180 5.08 -3.73 -10.57
N GLU A 181 6.08 -4.60 -10.55
CA GLU A 181 7.48 -4.24 -10.71
C GLU A 181 7.85 -3.99 -12.17
N ALA A 182 8.96 -3.32 -12.41
CA ALA A 182 9.37 -2.92 -13.76
C ALA A 182 9.77 -4.12 -14.64
N ASP A 183 10.23 -5.21 -14.03
CA ASP A 183 10.58 -6.48 -14.68
C ASP A 183 9.38 -7.39 -14.95
N GLY A 184 8.17 -6.97 -14.53
CA GLY A 184 6.91 -7.71 -14.68
C GLY A 184 6.57 -8.62 -13.50
N ALA A 185 7.42 -8.69 -12.47
CA ALA A 185 7.04 -9.36 -11.24
C ALA A 185 5.92 -8.61 -10.51
N THR A 186 5.20 -9.32 -9.65
CA THR A 186 4.18 -8.72 -8.80
C THR A 186 4.35 -9.16 -7.35
N THR A 187 4.24 -8.21 -6.43
CA THR A 187 4.17 -8.47 -5.00
C THR A 187 2.81 -8.02 -4.48
N GLU A 188 2.05 -8.94 -3.94
CA GLU A 188 0.71 -8.70 -3.42
C GLU A 188 0.67 -8.92 -1.92
N PHE A 189 0.23 -7.91 -1.17
CA PHE A 189 -0.08 -8.02 0.26
C PHE A 189 -1.59 -8.04 0.45
N ARG A 190 -2.08 -9.00 1.22
CA ARG A 190 -3.46 -9.07 1.71
C ARG A 190 -3.46 -8.98 3.21
N PHE A 191 -4.32 -8.13 3.75
CA PHE A 191 -4.43 -7.89 5.18
C PHE A 191 -5.78 -8.35 5.72
N ALA A 192 -5.77 -8.95 6.91
CA ALA A 192 -6.96 -9.43 7.59
C ALA A 192 -6.85 -9.27 9.10
N GLY A 193 -7.98 -9.40 9.81
CA GLY A 193 -7.96 -9.37 11.27
C GLY A 193 -7.51 -8.04 11.87
N TRP A 194 -7.89 -6.93 11.26
CA TRP A 194 -7.54 -5.58 11.67
C TRP A 194 -7.93 -5.29 13.12
N LYS A 195 -6.95 -4.78 13.88
CA LYS A 195 -7.15 -4.26 15.22
C LYS A 195 -6.43 -2.93 15.33
N GLU A 196 -7.19 -1.88 15.52
CA GLU A 196 -6.70 -0.50 15.51
C GLU A 196 -6.64 0.09 16.92
N ASN A 197 -5.70 1.01 17.11
CA ASN A 197 -5.53 1.77 18.36
C ASN A 197 -5.34 0.91 19.62
N LEU A 198 -4.75 -0.28 19.46
CA LEU A 198 -4.39 -1.16 20.56
C LEU A 198 -3.30 -0.52 21.43
N GLU A 199 -3.31 -0.81 22.73
CA GLU A 199 -2.20 -0.53 23.61
C GLU A 199 -1.07 -1.55 23.37
N LEU A 200 -0.08 -1.17 22.57
CA LEU A 200 1.08 -1.99 22.28
C LEU A 200 2.26 -1.55 23.16
N SER A 201 2.85 -2.49 23.89
CA SER A 201 4.08 -2.24 24.64
C SER A 201 5.24 -1.92 23.70
N ASP A 202 6.10 -1.00 24.07
CA ASP A 202 7.32 -0.66 23.32
C ASP A 202 8.30 -1.83 23.25
N SER A 203 8.28 -2.74 24.22
CA SER A 203 9.10 -3.94 24.23
C SER A 203 8.83 -4.86 23.01
N ARG A 204 7.64 -4.81 22.43
CA ARG A 204 7.31 -5.56 21.20
C ARG A 204 8.19 -5.15 20.02
N PHE A 205 8.66 -3.92 20.01
CA PHE A 205 9.45 -3.33 18.93
C PHE A 205 10.94 -3.31 19.24
N GLN A 206 11.36 -3.91 20.35
CA GLN A 206 12.76 -4.10 20.69
C GLN A 206 13.24 -5.45 20.14
N PHE A 207 14.49 -5.48 19.69
CA PHE A 207 15.14 -6.70 19.23
C PHE A 207 16.53 -6.84 19.83
N THR A 208 16.78 -7.99 20.42
CA THR A 208 18.10 -8.37 20.90
C THR A 208 18.56 -9.57 20.07
N PRO A 209 19.66 -9.43 19.32
CA PRO A 209 20.17 -10.54 18.52
C PRO A 209 20.51 -11.76 19.38
N PRO A 210 20.09 -12.97 18.99
CA PRO A 210 20.51 -14.17 19.67
C PRO A 210 22.05 -14.37 19.62
N PRO A 211 22.64 -15.08 20.60
CA PRO A 211 24.08 -15.37 20.58
C PRO A 211 24.53 -16.11 19.32
N GLY A 212 25.66 -15.68 18.75
CA GLY A 212 26.26 -16.31 17.58
C GLY A 212 25.56 -16.03 16.26
N VAL A 213 24.74 -14.97 16.21
CA VAL A 213 24.16 -14.46 14.96
C VAL A 213 25.15 -13.49 14.34
N GLU A 214 25.44 -13.69 13.07
CA GLU A 214 26.27 -12.76 12.29
C GLU A 214 25.47 -11.49 11.97
N THR A 215 26.05 -10.34 12.30
CA THR A 215 25.43 -9.04 11.99
C THR A 215 26.14 -8.42 10.79
N VAL A 216 25.38 -8.23 9.72
CA VAL A 216 25.84 -7.54 8.51
C VAL A 216 25.20 -6.14 8.49
N GLU A 217 26.05 -5.11 8.43
CA GLU A 217 25.59 -3.75 8.19
C GLU A 217 25.46 -3.53 6.67
N GLY A 218 24.29 -3.09 6.21
CA GLY A 218 24.07 -2.89 4.78
C GLY A 218 22.63 -2.65 4.40
N GLU A 219 22.38 -2.74 3.09
CA GLU A 219 21.03 -2.67 2.56
C GLU A 219 20.24 -3.94 2.94
N LEU A 220 18.96 -3.73 3.24
CA LEU A 220 18.00 -4.82 3.38
C LEU A 220 17.72 -5.29 1.94
N GLY A 221 18.48 -6.24 1.44
CA GLY A 221 18.20 -6.86 0.15
C GLY A 221 16.94 -7.73 0.21
N PRO A 222 16.38 -8.07 -0.97
CA PRO A 222 15.19 -8.88 -1.08
C PRO A 222 15.32 -10.22 -0.41
#